data_1b4294640dba3bcca7e750ea19b37fde
#
_entry.id   1b4294640dba3bcca7e750ea19b37fde
#
_cell.length_a   1.000
_cell.length_b   1.000
_cell.length_c   1.000
_cell.angle_alpha   90.00
_cell.angle_beta   90.00
_cell.angle_gamma   90.00
#
_symmetry.space_group_name_H-M   'P 1'
#
loop_
_entity.id
_entity.type
_entity.pdbx_description
1 polymer ?
#
loop_
_entity_poly.entity_id
_entity_poly.type
_entity_poly.pdbx_seq_one_letter_code
_entity_poly.pdbx_strand_id
1 'polypeptide(L)'
;KKKEAEIPVFNDACGEPDVDFSITTREVARMIKAANINPAGLEEIELDMPLGIGTGAGHIFGATGGVMEAALRTAYNIVTGENADPDAYKEVRGQGEWRELTLDVNGITLKIAVVHTLGAADRLLDALRKGEVEYHFVEVMACPGGCVNGGGQPIVNGYSKQKERADILYKIDKNDKLRFSHENPS
;
A
#
# COMPACT_ATOMS: atom_id res chain seq x y z
N LYS A 1 2.61 -13.97 -0.14
CA LYS A 1 2.25 -14.19 1.27
C LYS A 1 2.09 -15.67 1.61
N LYS A 2 1.38 -16.48 0.80
CA LYS A 2 1.26 -17.93 1.07
C LYS A 2 2.62 -18.62 1.15
N LYS A 3 3.53 -18.32 0.23
CA LYS A 3 4.90 -18.86 0.24
C LYS A 3 5.75 -18.29 1.39
N GLU A 4 5.59 -17.03 1.71
CA GLU A 4 6.29 -16.40 2.84
C GLU A 4 5.93 -17.05 4.17
N ALA A 5 4.66 -17.43 4.37
CA ALA A 5 4.22 -18.14 5.56
C ALA A 5 4.84 -19.54 5.73
N GLU A 6 5.40 -20.12 4.65
CA GLU A 6 6.10 -21.42 4.67
C GLU A 6 7.61 -21.28 4.93
N ILE A 7 8.17 -20.06 4.92
CA ILE A 7 9.61 -19.82 5.08
C ILE A 7 9.96 -19.72 6.57
N PRO A 8 10.83 -20.59 7.10
CA PRO A 8 11.13 -20.63 8.54
C PRO A 8 11.58 -19.31 9.14
N VAL A 9 12.39 -18.51 8.43
CA VAL A 9 12.90 -17.22 8.93
C VAL A 9 11.79 -16.19 9.16
N PHE A 10 10.61 -16.38 8.58
CA PHE A 10 9.43 -15.54 8.82
C PHE A 10 8.44 -16.16 9.83
N ASN A 11 8.84 -17.23 10.51
CA ASN A 11 8.01 -18.01 11.43
C ASN A 11 8.76 -18.42 12.70
N ASP A 12 9.79 -17.70 13.10
CA ASP A 12 10.67 -18.08 14.21
C ASP A 12 10.66 -17.12 15.41
N ALA A 13 9.88 -16.05 15.34
CA ALA A 13 9.88 -15.00 16.36
C ALA A 13 9.50 -15.52 17.76
N CYS A 14 8.55 -16.45 17.84
CA CYS A 14 8.02 -17.00 19.10
C CYS A 14 8.23 -18.52 19.25
N GLY A 15 8.97 -19.17 18.36
CA GLY A 15 9.12 -20.61 18.32
C GLY A 15 7.92 -21.38 17.75
N GLU A 16 6.89 -20.68 17.33
CA GLU A 16 5.70 -21.16 16.63
C GLU A 16 5.52 -20.36 15.34
N PRO A 17 4.76 -20.89 14.34
CA PRO A 17 4.48 -20.13 13.13
C PRO A 17 3.83 -18.77 13.43
N ASP A 18 4.40 -17.67 12.93
CA ASP A 18 3.83 -16.32 13.09
C ASP A 18 2.54 -16.15 12.28
N VAL A 19 2.34 -16.98 11.25
CA VAL A 19 1.18 -16.96 10.36
C VAL A 19 0.66 -18.37 10.17
N ASP A 20 -0.50 -18.69 10.74
CA ASP A 20 -1.15 -19.99 10.59
C ASP A 20 -1.71 -20.18 9.19
N PHE A 21 -2.42 -19.17 8.68
CA PHE A 21 -3.09 -19.23 7.38
C PHE A 21 -2.95 -17.93 6.60
N SER A 22 -2.63 -18.06 5.33
CA SER A 22 -2.68 -16.95 4.37
C SER A 22 -3.74 -17.25 3.33
N ILE A 23 -4.88 -16.56 3.40
CA ILE A 23 -6.05 -16.74 2.53
C ILE A 23 -6.29 -15.52 1.66
N THR A 24 -6.78 -15.76 0.45
CA THR A 24 -7.11 -14.68 -0.50
C THR A 24 -8.53 -14.18 -0.27
N THR A 25 -8.84 -12.99 -0.77
CA THR A 25 -10.21 -12.44 -0.77
C THR A 25 -11.23 -13.39 -1.38
N ARG A 26 -10.87 -14.12 -2.45
CA ARG A 26 -11.75 -15.11 -3.08
C ARG A 26 -11.97 -16.36 -2.22
N GLU A 27 -10.97 -16.76 -1.44
CA GLU A 27 -11.10 -17.86 -0.48
C GLU A 27 -12.01 -17.46 0.67
N VAL A 28 -11.86 -16.26 1.23
CA VAL A 28 -12.79 -15.72 2.24
C VAL A 28 -14.23 -15.70 1.72
N ALA A 29 -14.44 -15.19 0.49
CA ALA A 29 -15.77 -15.17 -0.11
C ALA A 29 -16.37 -16.59 -0.27
N ARG A 30 -15.56 -17.61 -0.55
CA ARG A 30 -16.00 -19.01 -0.59
C ARG A 30 -16.34 -19.55 0.78
N MET A 31 -15.56 -19.21 1.81
CA MET A 31 -15.84 -19.59 3.20
C MET A 31 -17.17 -19.01 3.69
N ILE A 32 -17.42 -17.72 3.45
CA ILE A 32 -18.66 -17.04 3.78
C ILE A 32 -19.86 -17.75 3.13
N LYS A 33 -19.74 -18.07 1.82
CA LYS A 33 -20.79 -18.81 1.09
C LYS A 33 -21.01 -20.22 1.63
N ALA A 34 -19.93 -20.94 1.93
CA ALA A 34 -20.02 -22.31 2.46
C ALA A 34 -20.67 -22.34 3.87
N ALA A 35 -20.45 -21.30 4.66
CA ALA A 35 -21.08 -21.13 5.96
C ALA A 35 -22.53 -20.61 5.90
N ASN A 36 -23.07 -20.35 4.69
CA ASN A 36 -24.39 -19.76 4.46
C ASN A 36 -24.60 -18.41 5.19
N ILE A 37 -23.54 -17.62 5.36
CA ILE A 37 -23.61 -16.29 5.96
C ILE A 37 -24.10 -15.29 4.90
N ASN A 38 -25.16 -14.54 5.24
CA ASN A 38 -25.60 -13.40 4.44
C ASN A 38 -25.01 -12.10 4.99
N PRO A 39 -23.94 -11.54 4.38
CA PRO A 39 -23.29 -10.34 4.91
C PRO A 39 -24.22 -9.11 5.00
N ALA A 40 -25.20 -9.01 4.10
CA ALA A 40 -26.14 -7.90 4.09
C ALA A 40 -27.15 -7.92 5.24
N GLY A 41 -27.26 -9.05 5.94
CA GLY A 41 -28.16 -9.20 7.09
C GLY A 41 -27.45 -9.19 8.44
N LEU A 42 -26.14 -8.93 8.46
CA LEU A 42 -25.37 -8.83 9.70
C LEU A 42 -25.54 -7.45 10.33
N GLU A 43 -25.56 -7.42 11.66
CA GLU A 43 -25.49 -6.17 12.41
C GLU A 43 -24.07 -5.57 12.29
N GLU A 44 -23.98 -4.26 12.12
CA GLU A 44 -22.72 -3.55 12.19
C GLU A 44 -22.22 -3.47 13.63
N ILE A 45 -20.99 -3.88 13.86
CA ILE A 45 -20.33 -3.80 15.17
C ILE A 45 -18.99 -3.07 15.03
N GLU A 46 -18.54 -2.45 16.10
CA GLU A 46 -17.20 -1.91 16.16
C GLU A 46 -16.16 -3.04 16.15
N LEU A 47 -15.04 -2.81 15.46
CA LEU A 47 -13.92 -3.76 15.44
C LEU A 47 -13.04 -3.56 16.67
N ASP A 48 -12.44 -4.64 17.15
CA ASP A 48 -11.35 -4.57 18.12
C ASP A 48 -10.18 -3.80 17.53
N MET A 49 -9.52 -2.99 18.34
CA MET A 49 -8.39 -2.14 17.94
C MET A 49 -7.10 -2.53 18.70
N PRO A 50 -6.59 -3.75 18.51
CA PRO A 50 -5.43 -4.24 19.29
C PRO A 50 -4.15 -3.46 19.03
N LEU A 51 -4.03 -2.82 17.85
CA LEU A 51 -2.90 -1.98 17.44
C LEU A 51 -3.28 -0.50 17.35
N GLY A 52 -4.38 -0.08 17.98
CA GLY A 52 -4.89 1.27 17.92
C GLY A 52 -5.59 1.60 16.61
N ILE A 53 -5.70 2.89 16.30
CA ILE A 53 -6.40 3.39 15.12
C ILE A 53 -5.46 3.54 13.92
N GLY A 54 -6.01 3.40 12.72
CA GLY A 54 -5.31 3.72 11.48
C GLY A 54 -5.41 5.21 11.12
N THR A 55 -4.73 5.60 10.05
CA THR A 55 -4.83 6.92 9.43
C THR A 55 -5.18 6.79 7.95
N GLY A 56 -5.67 7.84 7.33
CA GLY A 56 -5.90 7.90 5.89
C GLY A 56 -4.65 7.53 5.09
N ALA A 57 -3.47 7.98 5.54
CA ALA A 57 -2.18 7.59 4.97
C ALA A 57 -1.94 6.07 4.99
N GLY A 58 -2.39 5.37 6.02
CA GLY A 58 -2.29 3.90 6.08
C GLY A 58 -3.17 3.21 5.03
N HIS A 59 -4.35 3.73 4.76
CA HIS A 59 -5.25 3.15 3.76
C HIS A 59 -4.67 3.18 2.34
N ILE A 60 -4.00 4.27 1.96
CA ILE A 60 -3.45 4.41 0.61
C ILE A 60 -2.24 3.50 0.34
N PHE A 61 -1.65 2.86 1.34
CA PHE A 61 -0.59 1.85 1.18
C PHE A 61 -1.02 0.69 0.27
N GLY A 62 -2.31 0.44 0.15
CA GLY A 62 -2.84 -0.59 -0.75
C GLY A 62 -2.65 -0.30 -2.24
N ALA A 63 -2.39 0.94 -2.63
CA ALA A 63 -2.18 1.36 -4.01
C ALA A 63 -0.70 1.71 -4.26
N THR A 64 -0.20 1.43 -5.48
CA THR A 64 1.15 1.84 -5.87
C THR A 64 1.29 3.35 -5.87
N GLY A 65 2.32 3.86 -5.21
CA GLY A 65 2.54 5.28 -4.93
C GLY A 65 1.97 5.75 -3.58
N GLY A 66 1.15 4.93 -2.91
CA GLY A 66 0.53 5.33 -1.64
C GLY A 66 1.52 5.38 -0.48
N VAL A 67 2.47 4.46 -0.42
CA VAL A 67 3.53 4.51 0.60
C VAL A 67 4.44 5.71 0.35
N MET A 68 4.80 5.97 -0.91
CA MET A 68 5.58 7.14 -1.29
C MET A 68 4.87 8.44 -0.90
N GLU A 69 3.58 8.57 -1.19
CA GLU A 69 2.80 9.74 -0.83
C GLU A 69 2.76 9.96 0.69
N ALA A 70 2.52 8.91 1.45
CA ALA A 70 2.53 8.97 2.92
C ALA A 70 3.91 9.36 3.48
N ALA A 71 4.98 8.79 2.90
CA ALA A 71 6.36 9.11 3.29
C ALA A 71 6.71 10.58 2.99
N LEU A 72 6.31 11.11 1.83
CA LEU A 72 6.54 12.51 1.46
C LEU A 72 5.78 13.49 2.36
N ARG A 73 4.53 13.16 2.72
CA ARG A 73 3.76 13.94 3.70
C ARG A 73 4.50 14.03 5.04
N THR A 74 5.03 12.92 5.53
CA THR A 74 5.78 12.87 6.80
C THR A 74 7.16 13.54 6.67
N ALA A 75 7.86 13.33 5.55
CA ALA A 75 9.16 13.97 5.30
C ALA A 75 9.04 15.51 5.31
N TYR A 76 7.98 16.04 4.71
CA TYR A 76 7.72 17.48 4.76
C TYR A 76 7.57 17.97 6.21
N ASN A 77 6.79 17.28 7.03
CA ASN A 77 6.63 17.64 8.44
C ASN A 77 7.96 17.58 9.21
N ILE A 78 8.78 16.56 8.98
CA ILE A 78 10.09 16.44 9.64
C ILE A 78 11.01 17.62 9.29
N VAL A 79 10.98 18.07 8.02
CA VAL A 79 11.85 19.15 7.52
C VAL A 79 11.34 20.53 7.95
N THR A 80 10.03 20.75 7.99
CA THR A 80 9.44 22.08 8.19
C THR A 80 8.84 22.29 9.57
N GLY A 81 8.50 21.22 10.30
CA GLY A 81 7.72 21.27 11.53
C GLY A 81 6.23 21.49 11.31
N GLU A 82 5.76 21.54 10.06
CA GLU A 82 4.36 21.79 9.68
C GLU A 82 3.85 20.68 8.75
N ASN A 83 2.53 20.49 8.70
CA ASN A 83 1.92 19.58 7.75
C ASN A 83 1.81 20.23 6.37
N ALA A 84 2.18 19.48 5.33
CA ALA A 84 1.87 19.84 3.95
C ALA A 84 0.35 19.75 3.69
N ASP A 85 -0.11 20.32 2.57
CA ASP A 85 -1.42 19.93 2.02
C ASP A 85 -1.41 18.42 1.82
N PRO A 86 -2.37 17.66 2.37
CA PRO A 86 -2.41 16.21 2.21
C PRO A 86 -2.45 15.73 0.75
N ASP A 87 -2.88 16.57 -0.18
CA ASP A 87 -2.92 16.27 -1.62
C ASP A 87 -1.70 16.82 -2.40
N ALA A 88 -0.72 17.43 -1.73
CA ALA A 88 0.46 18.04 -2.38
C ALA A 88 1.26 17.04 -3.23
N TYR A 89 1.29 15.77 -2.84
CA TYR A 89 2.11 14.73 -3.48
C TYR A 89 1.33 13.70 -4.29
N LYS A 90 0.08 13.99 -4.66
CA LYS A 90 -0.77 13.07 -5.44
C LYS A 90 -0.21 12.71 -6.83
N GLU A 91 0.77 13.43 -7.33
CA GLU A 91 1.46 13.17 -8.59
C GLU A 91 2.17 11.80 -8.61
N VAL A 92 2.52 11.25 -7.44
CA VAL A 92 3.09 9.91 -7.33
C VAL A 92 2.08 8.81 -7.64
N ARG A 93 0.77 9.11 -7.68
CA ARG A 93 -0.28 8.18 -8.06
C ARG A 93 -0.22 7.88 -9.55
N GLY A 94 -0.57 6.67 -9.97
CA GLY A 94 -0.62 6.33 -11.40
C GLY A 94 -0.57 4.83 -11.65
N GLN A 95 -0.59 4.46 -12.93
CA GLN A 95 -0.69 3.07 -13.38
C GLN A 95 0.58 2.54 -14.10
N GLY A 96 1.56 3.40 -14.36
CA GLY A 96 2.82 2.98 -14.99
C GLY A 96 3.64 2.06 -14.08
N GLU A 97 4.22 1.00 -14.64
CA GLU A 97 5.02 0.02 -13.87
C GLU A 97 6.26 0.64 -13.23
N TRP A 98 6.85 1.62 -13.87
CA TRP A 98 8.00 2.39 -13.39
C TRP A 98 7.72 3.86 -13.69
N ARG A 99 7.61 4.66 -12.65
CA ARG A 99 7.37 6.11 -12.71
C ARG A 99 8.47 6.83 -11.96
N GLU A 100 8.93 7.90 -12.54
CA GLU A 100 9.98 8.74 -11.98
C GLU A 100 9.42 10.16 -11.81
N LEU A 101 9.72 10.75 -10.68
CA LEU A 101 9.31 12.12 -10.38
C LEU A 101 10.47 12.86 -9.71
N THR A 102 10.52 14.16 -9.99
CA THR A 102 11.37 15.08 -9.25
C THR A 102 10.44 16.05 -8.53
N LEU A 103 10.54 16.07 -7.22
CA LEU A 103 9.68 16.86 -6.34
C LEU A 103 10.54 17.82 -5.53
N ASP A 104 9.97 18.98 -5.21
CA ASP A 104 10.53 19.89 -4.21
C ASP A 104 9.83 19.66 -2.86
N VAL A 105 10.63 19.46 -1.82
CA VAL A 105 10.16 19.39 -0.44
C VAL A 105 10.88 20.48 0.34
N ASN A 106 10.25 21.66 0.42
CA ASN A 106 10.77 22.82 1.10
C ASN A 106 12.19 23.22 0.66
N GLY A 107 12.42 23.31 -0.66
CA GLY A 107 13.71 23.67 -1.25
C GLY A 107 14.70 22.50 -1.39
N ILE A 108 14.31 21.30 -0.96
CA ILE A 108 15.10 20.09 -1.15
C ILE A 108 14.55 19.33 -2.37
N THR A 109 15.33 19.25 -3.43
CA THR A 109 14.95 18.50 -4.63
C THR A 109 15.12 17.01 -4.40
N LEU A 110 14.03 16.26 -4.47
CA LEU A 110 14.01 14.80 -4.35
C LEU A 110 13.72 14.15 -5.70
N LYS A 111 14.62 13.26 -6.11
CA LYS A 111 14.37 12.33 -7.22
C LYS A 111 13.84 11.04 -6.65
N ILE A 112 12.66 10.62 -7.05
CA ILE A 112 12.00 9.43 -6.53
C ILE A 112 11.54 8.51 -7.66
N ALA A 113 11.40 7.23 -7.35
CA ALA A 113 10.79 6.26 -8.26
C ALA A 113 9.71 5.45 -7.54
N VAL A 114 8.65 5.16 -8.26
CA VAL A 114 7.57 4.26 -7.83
C VAL A 114 7.46 3.13 -8.82
N VAL A 115 7.69 1.91 -8.35
CA VAL A 115 7.77 0.71 -9.18
C VAL A 115 6.81 -0.34 -8.67
N HIS A 116 6.10 -0.98 -9.57
CA HIS A 116 5.35 -2.17 -9.24
C HIS A 116 5.62 -3.29 -10.26
N THR A 117 5.42 -4.53 -9.86
CA THR A 117 5.87 -5.79 -10.44
C THR A 117 7.36 -6.07 -10.20
N LEU A 118 7.67 -7.34 -9.96
CA LEU A 118 9.07 -7.75 -9.71
C LEU A 118 9.92 -7.61 -10.97
N GLY A 119 9.34 -7.77 -12.16
CA GLY A 119 10.06 -7.57 -13.42
C GLY A 119 10.47 -6.10 -13.64
N ALA A 120 9.61 -5.15 -13.24
CA ALA A 120 9.95 -3.73 -13.31
C ALA A 120 11.00 -3.36 -12.23
N ALA A 121 10.89 -3.94 -11.04
CA ALA A 121 11.87 -3.77 -9.97
C ALA A 121 13.26 -4.27 -10.39
N ASP A 122 13.33 -5.42 -11.07
CA ASP A 122 14.58 -5.99 -11.58
C ASP A 122 15.24 -5.05 -12.60
N ARG A 123 14.47 -4.52 -13.56
CA ARG A 123 14.97 -3.52 -14.53
C ARG A 123 15.49 -2.24 -13.85
N LEU A 124 14.79 -1.75 -12.83
CA LEU A 124 15.22 -0.59 -12.05
C LEU A 124 16.53 -0.88 -11.31
N LEU A 125 16.66 -2.04 -10.67
CA LEU A 125 17.88 -2.43 -9.97
C LEU A 125 19.06 -2.56 -10.93
N ASP A 126 18.84 -3.07 -12.13
CA ASP A 126 19.88 -3.14 -13.16
C ASP A 126 20.32 -1.74 -13.65
N ALA A 127 19.39 -0.82 -13.83
CA ALA A 127 19.70 0.56 -14.19
C ALA A 127 20.51 1.27 -13.07
N LEU A 128 20.15 1.05 -11.81
CA LEU A 128 20.90 1.55 -10.65
C LEU A 128 22.33 0.98 -10.60
N ARG A 129 22.50 -0.33 -10.80
CA ARG A 129 23.83 -0.98 -10.81
C ARG A 129 24.73 -0.47 -11.91
N LYS A 130 24.16 -0.10 -13.06
CA LYS A 130 24.87 0.48 -14.21
C LYS A 130 25.12 1.98 -14.05
N GLY A 131 24.56 2.63 -13.04
CA GLY A 131 24.65 4.08 -12.86
C GLY A 131 23.85 4.89 -13.89
N GLU A 132 22.86 4.27 -14.54
CA GLU A 132 22.00 4.92 -15.54
C GLU A 132 20.96 5.84 -14.88
N VAL A 133 20.56 5.54 -13.63
CA VAL A 133 19.60 6.30 -12.84
C VAL A 133 20.08 6.45 -11.40
N GLU A 134 19.56 7.49 -10.73
CA GLU A 134 19.85 7.81 -9.33
C GLU A 134 18.58 8.32 -8.65
N TYR A 135 18.21 7.74 -7.50
CA TYR A 135 17.04 8.14 -6.72
C TYR A 135 17.40 8.30 -5.24
N HIS A 136 16.76 9.24 -4.59
CA HIS A 136 16.82 9.42 -3.14
C HIS A 136 15.91 8.44 -2.43
N PHE A 137 14.78 8.09 -3.05
CA PHE A 137 13.81 7.15 -2.48
C PHE A 137 13.09 6.36 -3.58
N VAL A 138 12.88 5.05 -3.34
CA VAL A 138 12.21 4.15 -4.27
C VAL A 138 11.14 3.35 -3.53
N GLU A 139 9.91 3.41 -4.00
CA GLU A 139 8.84 2.49 -3.59
C GLU A 139 8.82 1.29 -4.53
N VAL A 140 8.82 0.08 -3.98
CA VAL A 140 8.68 -1.16 -4.74
C VAL A 140 7.47 -1.95 -4.25
N MET A 141 6.55 -2.30 -5.16
CA MET A 141 5.44 -3.20 -4.90
C MET A 141 5.50 -4.43 -5.80
N ALA A 142 5.28 -5.62 -5.24
CA ALA A 142 5.33 -6.87 -5.99
C ALA A 142 4.15 -7.06 -6.94
N CYS A 143 2.96 -6.60 -6.56
CA CYS A 143 1.74 -6.78 -7.34
C CYS A 143 1.50 -5.63 -8.31
N PRO A 144 0.96 -5.89 -9.52
CA PRO A 144 0.60 -4.84 -10.47
C PRO A 144 -0.38 -3.85 -9.86
N GLY A 145 0.02 -2.57 -9.75
CA GLY A 145 -0.81 -1.51 -9.18
C GLY A 145 -0.97 -1.52 -7.65
N GLY A 146 -0.24 -2.41 -6.97
CA GLY A 146 -0.28 -2.54 -5.52
C GLY A 146 -1.19 -3.64 -5.01
N CYS A 147 -1.40 -3.69 -3.69
CA CYS A 147 -2.18 -4.73 -3.01
C CYS A 147 -3.64 -4.78 -3.47
N VAL A 148 -4.20 -3.66 -3.92
CA VAL A 148 -5.57 -3.58 -4.49
C VAL A 148 -5.77 -4.48 -5.69
N ASN A 149 -4.68 -4.93 -6.34
CA ASN A 149 -4.69 -5.84 -7.46
C ASN A 149 -3.81 -7.08 -7.20
N GLY A 150 -3.59 -7.40 -5.94
CA GLY A 150 -2.83 -8.59 -5.53
C GLY A 150 -3.47 -9.90 -5.97
N GLY A 151 -2.66 -10.97 -5.96
CA GLY A 151 -3.12 -12.31 -6.31
C GLY A 151 -4.28 -12.76 -5.41
N GLY A 152 -5.40 -13.15 -6.02
CA GLY A 152 -6.60 -13.55 -5.29
C GLY A 152 -7.65 -12.45 -5.14
N GLN A 153 -7.40 -11.24 -5.61
CA GLN A 153 -8.45 -10.23 -5.76
C GLN A 153 -9.46 -10.67 -6.84
N PRO A 154 -10.77 -10.37 -6.64
CA PRO A 154 -11.79 -10.72 -7.62
C PRO A 154 -11.55 -10.05 -8.98
N ILE A 155 -11.73 -10.83 -10.03
CA ILE A 155 -11.78 -10.34 -11.42
C ILE A 155 -13.23 -10.28 -11.83
N VAL A 156 -13.68 -9.16 -12.37
CA VAL A 156 -15.07 -8.94 -12.77
C VAL A 156 -15.15 -8.85 -14.30
N ASN A 157 -15.88 -9.76 -14.92
CA ASN A 157 -16.04 -9.82 -16.37
C ASN A 157 -14.70 -9.86 -17.14
N GLY A 158 -13.69 -10.55 -16.61
CA GLY A 158 -12.37 -10.64 -17.22
C GLY A 158 -11.47 -9.42 -17.03
N TYR A 159 -11.92 -8.39 -16.33
CA TYR A 159 -11.17 -7.15 -16.08
C TYR A 159 -10.77 -6.98 -14.63
N SER A 160 -9.57 -6.44 -14.41
CA SER A 160 -9.15 -5.98 -13.10
C SER A 160 -9.89 -4.70 -12.72
N LYS A 161 -10.27 -4.60 -11.45
CA LYS A 161 -10.85 -3.39 -10.86
C LYS A 161 -9.81 -2.60 -10.05
N GLN A 162 -8.56 -2.62 -10.49
CA GLN A 162 -7.43 -1.99 -9.82
C GLN A 162 -7.67 -0.50 -9.58
N LYS A 163 -8.05 0.23 -10.64
CA LYS A 163 -8.25 1.68 -10.55
C LYS A 163 -9.38 2.03 -9.60
N GLU A 164 -10.52 1.37 -9.75
CA GLU A 164 -11.69 1.62 -8.90
C GLU A 164 -11.41 1.33 -7.42
N ARG A 165 -10.62 0.27 -7.13
CA ARG A 165 -10.20 -0.04 -5.75
C ARG A 165 -9.23 1.00 -5.21
N ALA A 166 -8.26 1.44 -6.00
CA ALA A 166 -7.35 2.51 -5.60
C ALA A 166 -8.10 3.82 -5.33
N ASP A 167 -9.05 4.18 -6.20
CA ASP A 167 -9.88 5.37 -6.04
C ASP A 167 -10.69 5.32 -4.71
N ILE A 168 -11.14 4.13 -4.28
CA ILE A 168 -11.80 3.95 -2.98
C ILE A 168 -10.83 4.24 -1.83
N LEU A 169 -9.59 3.74 -1.87
CA LEU A 169 -8.61 4.00 -0.83
C LEU A 169 -8.27 5.49 -0.73
N TYR A 170 -8.10 6.17 -1.86
CA TYR A 170 -7.88 7.63 -1.88
C TYR A 170 -9.10 8.40 -1.36
N LYS A 171 -10.32 7.91 -1.61
CA LYS A 171 -11.54 8.51 -1.05
C LYS A 171 -11.62 8.32 0.46
N ILE A 172 -11.21 7.17 0.98
CA ILE A 172 -11.13 6.92 2.43
C ILE A 172 -10.14 7.90 3.05
N ASP A 173 -8.90 7.96 2.55
CA ASP A 173 -7.89 8.92 3.01
C ASP A 173 -8.43 10.36 3.02
N LYS A 174 -9.06 10.78 1.93
CA LYS A 174 -9.58 12.16 1.81
C LYS A 174 -10.64 12.50 2.86
N ASN A 175 -11.41 11.51 3.30
CA ASN A 175 -12.49 11.70 4.28
C ASN A 175 -12.06 11.37 5.71
N ASP A 176 -10.83 10.87 5.90
CA ASP A 176 -10.30 10.59 7.21
C ASP A 176 -9.99 11.88 7.99
N LYS A 177 -10.16 11.84 9.30
CA LYS A 177 -9.79 12.93 10.19
C LYS A 177 -8.29 13.04 10.38
N LEU A 178 -7.60 11.88 10.38
CA LEU A 178 -6.14 11.77 10.52
C LEU A 178 -5.57 11.35 9.16
N ARG A 179 -5.00 12.28 8.43
CA ARG A 179 -4.47 12.04 7.10
C ARG A 179 -2.96 11.81 7.04
N PHE A 180 -2.26 11.97 8.16
CA PHE A 180 -0.81 11.86 8.25
C PHE A 180 -0.41 10.72 9.17
N SER A 181 0.57 9.91 8.76
CA SER A 181 1.04 8.78 9.56
C SER A 181 1.64 9.21 10.90
N HIS A 182 2.34 10.34 10.93
CA HIS A 182 2.98 10.89 12.13
C HIS A 182 2.01 11.51 13.15
N GLU A 183 0.73 11.66 12.78
CA GLU A 183 -0.33 12.09 13.70
C GLU A 183 -1.05 10.91 14.38
N ASN A 184 -0.68 9.67 14.04
CA ASN A 184 -1.28 8.50 14.67
C ASN A 184 -0.92 8.47 16.16
N PRO A 185 -1.92 8.45 17.07
CA PRO A 185 -1.67 8.45 18.51
C PRO A 185 -1.29 7.07 19.08
N SER A 186 -1.26 6.02 18.23
CA SER A 186 -1.04 4.62 18.62
C SER A 186 0.43 4.24 18.54
#